data_fe6b980dee67c87ead5a22a71ae9dc12
#
_entry.id   fe6b980dee67c87ead5a22a71ae9dc12
#
_cell.length_a   1.000
_cell.length_b   1.000
_cell.length_c   1.000
_cell.angle_alpha   90.00
_cell.angle_beta   90.00
_cell.angle_gamma   90.00
#
_symmetry.space_group_name_H-M   'P 1'
#
loop_
_entity.id
_entity.type
_entity.pdbx_description
1 polymer ?
#
loop_
_entity_poly.entity_id
_entity_poly.type
_entity_poly.pdbx_seq_one_letter_code
_entity_poly.pdbx_strand_id
1 'polypeptide(L)'
;FYDSTTAYQAFADGLDCSMVRSANALAVGKCAPRLTLVYDVSVSEALARRAARAGQDRMELKGDAFQESVAAGFRAIAAQEPGRVKLIDASAGVAEVFAQTVACAREAGFALSDADMRAALAAEQIEVA
;
A
#
# COMPACT_ATOMS: atom_id res chain seq x y z
N PHE A 1 -1.94 -4.52 -7.89
CA PHE A 1 -2.80 -5.49 -8.61
C PHE A 1 -3.27 -6.60 -7.69
N TYR A 2 -2.44 -7.55 -7.29
CA TYR A 2 -2.82 -8.77 -6.54
C TYR A 2 -3.60 -8.44 -5.24
N ASP A 3 -3.01 -7.71 -4.32
CA ASP A 3 -3.62 -7.36 -3.04
C ASP A 3 -4.72 -6.31 -3.21
N SER A 4 -4.55 -5.37 -4.15
CA SER A 4 -5.58 -4.38 -4.46
C SER A 4 -6.87 -5.05 -4.95
N THR A 5 -6.78 -6.05 -5.84
CA THR A 5 -7.97 -6.80 -6.28
C THR A 5 -8.69 -7.43 -5.08
N THR A 6 -7.96 -8.01 -4.13
CA THR A 6 -8.57 -8.58 -2.92
C THR A 6 -9.22 -7.50 -2.05
N ALA A 7 -8.52 -6.37 -1.79
CA ALA A 7 -9.05 -5.31 -0.95
C ALA A 7 -10.30 -4.64 -1.56
N TYR A 8 -10.28 -4.35 -2.84
CA TYR A 8 -11.38 -3.66 -3.53
C TYR A 8 -12.56 -4.60 -3.80
N GLN A 9 -12.35 -5.77 -4.41
CA GLN A 9 -13.43 -6.64 -4.84
C GLN A 9 -13.97 -7.53 -3.71
N ALA A 10 -13.11 -8.10 -2.86
CA ALA A 10 -13.59 -8.95 -1.79
C ALA A 10 -14.07 -8.13 -0.59
N PHE A 11 -13.24 -7.21 -0.06
CA PHE A 11 -13.59 -6.49 1.16
C PHE A 11 -14.57 -5.33 0.92
N ALA A 12 -14.40 -4.54 -0.14
CA ALA A 12 -15.22 -3.36 -0.34
C ALA A 12 -16.46 -3.60 -1.23
N ASP A 13 -16.33 -4.37 -2.32
CA ASP A 13 -17.46 -4.73 -3.20
C ASP A 13 -18.20 -6.00 -2.71
N GLY A 14 -17.68 -6.73 -1.71
CA GLY A 14 -18.36 -7.86 -1.08
C GLY A 14 -18.36 -9.17 -1.87
N LEU A 15 -17.45 -9.34 -2.84
CA LEU A 15 -17.29 -10.61 -3.54
C LEU A 15 -16.70 -11.68 -2.61
N ASP A 16 -17.00 -12.95 -2.90
CA ASP A 16 -16.43 -14.06 -2.15
C ASP A 16 -14.89 -14.04 -2.18
N CYS A 17 -14.30 -13.98 -1.00
CA CYS A 17 -12.85 -13.82 -0.84
C CYS A 17 -12.07 -15.02 -1.40
N SER A 18 -12.61 -16.24 -1.30
CA SER A 18 -11.97 -17.45 -1.82
C SER A 18 -11.96 -17.47 -3.34
N MET A 19 -13.04 -17.00 -3.95
CA MET A 19 -13.16 -16.86 -5.39
C MET A 19 -12.18 -15.81 -5.93
N VAL A 20 -12.12 -14.63 -5.31
CA VAL A 20 -11.18 -13.57 -5.69
C VAL A 20 -9.73 -14.04 -5.57
N ARG A 21 -9.38 -14.73 -4.48
CA ARG A 21 -8.04 -15.29 -4.28
C ARG A 21 -7.68 -16.36 -5.33
N SER A 22 -8.63 -17.22 -5.68
CA SER A 22 -8.42 -18.24 -6.72
C SER A 22 -8.18 -17.59 -8.08
N ALA A 23 -8.97 -16.60 -8.45
CA ALA A 23 -8.79 -15.85 -9.68
C ALA A 23 -7.44 -15.11 -9.71
N ASN A 24 -7.05 -14.47 -8.59
CA ASN A 24 -5.75 -13.83 -8.45
C ASN A 24 -4.60 -14.83 -8.60
N ALA A 25 -4.69 -16.02 -7.99
CA ALA A 25 -3.66 -17.05 -8.07
C ALA A 25 -3.45 -17.52 -9.52
N LEU A 26 -4.53 -17.69 -10.28
CA LEU A 26 -4.46 -18.02 -11.71
C LEU A 26 -3.81 -16.91 -12.53
N ALA A 27 -4.20 -15.65 -12.29
CA ALA A 27 -3.70 -14.50 -13.02
C ALA A 27 -2.21 -14.22 -12.74
N VAL A 28 -1.78 -14.42 -11.52
CA VAL A 28 -0.41 -14.15 -11.06
C VAL A 28 0.55 -15.29 -11.41
N GLY A 29 0.08 -16.54 -11.34
CA GLY A 29 0.90 -17.72 -11.63
C GLY A 29 2.21 -17.71 -10.83
N LYS A 30 3.34 -17.68 -11.54
CA LYS A 30 4.69 -17.66 -10.92
C LYS A 30 5.17 -16.26 -10.51
N CYS A 31 4.39 -15.21 -10.78
CA CYS A 31 4.75 -13.81 -10.52
C CYS A 31 4.12 -13.27 -9.22
N ALA A 32 3.91 -14.12 -8.21
CA ALA A 32 3.42 -13.68 -6.92
C ALA A 32 4.35 -12.61 -6.31
N PRO A 33 3.82 -11.51 -5.77
CA PRO A 33 4.64 -10.46 -5.19
C PRO A 33 5.39 -10.98 -3.95
N ARG A 34 6.70 -10.76 -3.92
CA ARG A 34 7.53 -11.13 -2.76
C ARG A 34 7.37 -10.16 -1.59
N LEU A 35 7.06 -8.92 -1.89
CA LEU A 35 6.79 -7.87 -0.92
C LEU A 35 5.68 -6.98 -1.45
N THR A 36 4.74 -6.64 -0.58
CA THR A 36 3.75 -5.58 -0.81
C THR A 36 3.86 -4.57 0.32
N LEU A 37 4.05 -3.30 -0.04
CA LEU A 37 4.05 -2.18 0.89
C LEU A 37 2.70 -1.47 0.81
N VAL A 38 2.00 -1.42 1.92
CA VAL A 38 0.72 -0.72 2.05
C VAL A 38 0.97 0.56 2.84
N TYR A 39 0.86 1.70 2.19
CA TYR A 39 0.97 3.01 2.83
C TYR A 39 -0.38 3.32 3.48
N ASP A 40 -0.45 3.09 4.79
CA ASP A 40 -1.67 3.23 5.57
C ASP A 40 -1.78 4.63 6.16
N VAL A 41 -2.94 5.24 5.97
CA VAL A 41 -3.29 6.55 6.48
C VAL A 41 -4.80 6.57 6.76
N SER A 42 -5.25 7.38 7.71
CA SER A 42 -6.70 7.50 7.96
C SER A 42 -7.44 7.99 6.72
N VAL A 43 -8.66 7.50 6.52
CA VAL A 43 -9.48 7.91 5.36
C VAL A 43 -9.71 9.42 5.36
N SER A 44 -9.91 10.04 6.52
CA SER A 44 -10.06 11.50 6.66
C SER A 44 -8.81 12.26 6.18
N GLU A 45 -7.61 11.78 6.51
CA GLU A 45 -6.37 12.39 6.05
C GLU A 45 -6.13 12.15 4.55
N ALA A 46 -6.42 10.94 4.06
CA ALA A 46 -6.36 10.63 2.63
C ALA A 46 -7.30 11.55 1.82
N LEU A 47 -8.50 11.79 2.32
CA LEU A 47 -9.46 12.73 1.72
C LEU A 47 -8.95 14.17 1.73
N ALA A 48 -8.38 14.63 2.86
CA ALA A 48 -7.81 15.96 2.96
C ALA A 48 -6.63 16.17 1.97
N ARG A 49 -5.73 15.19 1.88
CA ARG A 49 -4.61 15.23 0.92
C ARG A 49 -5.09 15.20 -0.53
N ARG A 50 -6.18 14.47 -0.80
CA ARG A 50 -6.78 14.35 -2.12
C ARG A 50 -7.49 15.64 -2.54
N ALA A 51 -8.23 16.29 -1.64
CA ALA A 51 -8.91 17.55 -1.89
C ALA A 51 -7.93 18.67 -2.31
N ALA A 52 -6.65 18.57 -1.90
CA ALA A 52 -5.59 19.51 -2.30
C ALA A 52 -5.03 19.26 -3.72
N ARG A 53 -5.43 18.17 -4.39
CA ARG A 53 -5.01 17.82 -5.75
C ARG A 53 -6.13 18.08 -6.75
N ALA A 54 -5.79 18.49 -7.96
CA ALA A 54 -6.77 18.65 -9.04
C ALA A 54 -7.11 17.29 -9.67
N GLY A 55 -8.42 16.99 -9.80
CA GLY A 55 -8.95 15.79 -10.47
C GLY A 55 -9.46 14.71 -9.50
N GLN A 56 -10.63 14.13 -9.85
CA GLN A 56 -11.24 13.01 -9.11
C GLN A 56 -11.25 11.75 -9.99
N ASP A 57 -10.85 10.61 -9.43
CA ASP A 57 -10.93 9.30 -10.07
C ASP A 57 -12.33 8.67 -9.82
N ARG A 58 -12.75 7.76 -10.71
CA ARG A 58 -14.01 6.99 -10.58
C ARG A 58 -14.10 6.23 -9.26
N MET A 59 -12.99 5.71 -8.74
CA MET A 59 -12.97 4.98 -7.48
C MET A 59 -13.13 5.91 -6.28
N GLU A 60 -12.80 7.17 -6.43
CA GLU A 60 -12.96 8.21 -5.41
C GLU A 60 -14.43 8.63 -5.24
N LEU A 61 -15.26 8.42 -6.27
CA LEU A 61 -16.70 8.71 -6.24
C LEU A 61 -17.53 7.67 -5.47
N LYS A 62 -16.95 6.53 -5.07
CA LYS A 62 -17.64 5.46 -4.32
C LYS A 62 -17.94 5.81 -2.84
N GLY A 63 -17.44 6.96 -2.34
CA GLY A 63 -17.73 7.47 -1.00
C GLY A 63 -16.86 6.91 0.12
N ASP A 64 -16.95 7.54 1.29
CA ASP A 64 -16.03 7.31 2.42
C ASP A 64 -16.15 5.90 3.00
N ALA A 65 -17.38 5.36 3.13
CA ALA A 65 -17.60 4.00 3.63
C ALA A 65 -16.92 2.92 2.76
N PHE A 66 -16.90 3.13 1.46
CA PHE A 66 -16.18 2.24 0.54
C PHE A 66 -14.65 2.33 0.78
N GLN A 67 -14.12 3.53 0.95
CA GLN A 67 -12.70 3.74 1.20
C GLN A 67 -12.27 3.15 2.55
N GLU A 68 -13.12 3.26 3.59
CA GLU A 68 -12.89 2.59 4.88
C GLU A 68 -12.84 1.06 4.73
N SER A 69 -13.76 0.48 3.93
CA SER A 69 -13.76 -0.96 3.66
C SER A 69 -12.49 -1.41 2.91
N VAL A 70 -12.01 -0.62 1.96
CA VAL A 70 -10.75 -0.88 1.26
C VAL A 70 -9.57 -0.84 2.22
N ALA A 71 -9.48 0.19 3.06
CA ALA A 71 -8.41 0.33 4.05
C ALA A 71 -8.41 -0.84 5.05
N ALA A 72 -9.58 -1.20 5.57
CA ALA A 72 -9.76 -2.38 6.42
C ALA A 72 -9.33 -3.67 5.71
N GLY A 73 -9.64 -3.81 4.43
CA GLY A 73 -9.21 -4.92 3.58
C GLY A 73 -7.70 -5.06 3.50
N PHE A 74 -6.98 -3.97 3.25
CA PHE A 74 -5.51 -3.97 3.22
C PHE A 74 -4.90 -4.33 4.57
N ARG A 75 -5.45 -3.80 5.68
CA ARG A 75 -5.00 -4.15 7.04
C ARG A 75 -5.24 -5.62 7.35
N ALA A 76 -6.39 -6.18 6.93
CA ALA A 76 -6.70 -7.59 7.10
C ALA A 76 -5.73 -8.49 6.30
N ILE A 77 -5.39 -8.12 5.05
CA ILE A 77 -4.41 -8.83 4.23
C ILE A 77 -3.03 -8.79 4.90
N ALA A 78 -2.60 -7.64 5.40
CA ALA A 78 -1.32 -7.51 6.11
C ALA A 78 -1.26 -8.38 7.37
N ALA A 79 -2.35 -8.44 8.14
CA ALA A 79 -2.44 -9.30 9.31
C ALA A 79 -2.41 -10.81 8.97
N GLN A 80 -2.97 -11.20 7.82
CA GLN A 80 -2.95 -12.60 7.35
C GLN A 80 -1.61 -13.02 6.74
N GLU A 81 -0.88 -12.09 6.12
CA GLU A 81 0.37 -12.35 5.41
C GLU A 81 1.52 -11.42 5.88
N PRO A 82 1.83 -11.37 7.20
CA PRO A 82 2.77 -10.38 7.75
C PRO A 82 4.21 -10.54 7.24
N GLY A 83 4.57 -11.71 6.72
CA GLY A 83 5.87 -11.97 6.09
C GLY A 83 6.03 -11.29 4.73
N ARG A 84 4.93 -11.03 4.02
CA ARG A 84 4.91 -10.49 2.65
C ARG A 84 4.31 -9.10 2.57
N VAL A 85 3.28 -8.80 3.35
CA VAL A 85 2.56 -7.52 3.30
C VAL A 85 2.89 -6.69 4.52
N LYS A 86 3.47 -5.53 4.32
CA LYS A 86 3.92 -4.61 5.37
C LYS A 86 3.10 -3.33 5.34
N LEU A 87 2.64 -2.90 6.52
CA LEU A 87 2.01 -1.59 6.69
C LEU A 87 3.09 -0.54 6.95
N ILE A 88 3.02 0.56 6.21
CA ILE A 88 3.86 1.75 6.38
C ILE A 88 2.95 2.86 6.90
N ASP A 89 3.31 3.46 8.02
CA ASP A 89 2.58 4.62 8.54
C ASP A 89 2.82 5.84 7.63
N ALA A 90 1.84 6.10 6.75
CA ALA A 90 1.90 7.19 5.80
C ALA A 90 1.40 8.54 6.38
N SER A 91 1.06 8.60 7.68
CA SER A 91 0.80 9.87 8.39
C SER A 91 2.09 10.59 8.77
N ALA A 92 3.19 9.86 8.87
CA ALA A 92 4.52 10.40 9.16
C ALA A 92 5.06 11.30 8.04
N GLY A 93 6.16 12.00 8.33
CA GLY A 93 6.87 12.80 7.33
C GLY A 93 7.50 11.95 6.23
N VAL A 94 7.75 12.54 5.06
CA VAL A 94 8.27 11.82 3.88
C VAL A 94 9.55 11.06 4.17
N ALA A 95 10.48 11.65 4.92
CA ALA A 95 11.75 11.01 5.29
C ALA A 95 11.53 9.75 6.16
N GLU A 96 10.58 9.81 7.09
CA GLU A 96 10.25 8.69 7.96
C GLU A 96 9.52 7.57 7.19
N VAL A 97 8.56 7.92 6.34
CA VAL A 97 7.88 6.97 5.43
C VAL A 97 8.89 6.27 4.54
N PHE A 98 9.86 7.02 4.00
CA PHE A 98 10.95 6.46 3.20
C PHE A 98 11.82 5.49 4.02
N ALA A 99 12.19 5.86 5.25
CA ALA A 99 12.99 5.01 6.12
C ALA A 99 12.27 3.68 6.46
N GLN A 100 10.98 3.73 6.80
CA GLN A 100 10.14 2.54 7.01
C GLN A 100 10.09 1.67 5.75
N THR A 101 9.89 2.27 4.58
CA THR A 101 9.88 1.59 3.27
C THR A 101 11.16 0.81 3.04
N VAL A 102 12.31 1.46 3.24
CA VAL A 102 13.62 0.84 3.06
C VAL A 102 13.87 -0.28 4.08
N ALA A 103 13.47 -0.10 5.33
CA ALA A 103 13.60 -1.13 6.36
C ALA A 103 12.83 -2.40 5.95
N CYS A 104 11.56 -2.26 5.56
CA CYS A 104 10.75 -3.39 5.09
C CYS A 104 11.33 -4.07 3.84
N ALA A 105 11.88 -3.29 2.90
CA ALA A 105 12.51 -3.85 1.71
C ALA A 105 13.78 -4.64 2.05
N ARG A 106 14.62 -4.13 2.96
CA ARG A 106 15.81 -4.85 3.46
C ARG A 106 15.45 -6.14 4.18
N GLU A 107 14.43 -6.12 5.04
CA GLU A 107 13.91 -7.32 5.69
C GLU A 107 13.44 -8.38 4.69
N ALA A 108 12.84 -7.95 3.58
CA ALA A 108 12.44 -8.83 2.48
C ALA A 108 13.62 -9.29 1.60
N GLY A 109 14.86 -8.93 1.95
CA GLY A 109 16.09 -9.37 1.27
C GLY A 109 16.44 -8.58 0.00
N PHE A 110 15.93 -7.34 -0.14
CA PHE A 110 16.40 -6.44 -1.20
C PHE A 110 17.71 -5.77 -0.78
N ALA A 111 18.73 -5.85 -1.66
CA ALA A 111 20.02 -5.21 -1.44
C ALA A 111 19.92 -3.71 -1.70
N LEU A 112 19.68 -2.93 -0.67
CA LEU A 112 19.63 -1.47 -0.72
C LEU A 112 20.75 -0.90 0.16
N SER A 113 21.73 -0.24 -0.44
CA SER A 113 22.81 0.40 0.28
C SER A 113 22.42 1.76 0.84
N ASP A 114 23.12 2.22 1.88
CA ASP A 114 22.92 3.57 2.41
C ASP A 114 23.32 4.66 1.40
N ALA A 115 24.19 4.34 0.45
CA ALA A 115 24.56 5.24 -0.64
C ALA A 115 23.39 5.44 -1.61
N ASP A 116 22.69 4.34 -1.99
CA ASP A 116 21.50 4.41 -2.86
C ASP A 116 20.39 5.22 -2.19
N MET A 117 20.19 5.04 -0.90
CA MET A 117 19.19 5.79 -0.12
C MET A 117 19.49 7.27 -0.09
N ARG A 118 20.74 7.66 0.21
CA ARG A 118 21.15 9.08 0.20
C ARG A 118 20.99 9.70 -1.18
N ALA A 119 21.35 8.96 -2.25
CA ALA A 119 21.19 9.43 -3.60
C ALA A 119 19.72 9.65 -3.97
N ALA A 120 18.81 8.74 -3.58
CA ALA A 120 17.39 8.87 -3.83
C ALA A 120 16.78 10.09 -3.09
N LEU A 121 17.12 10.28 -1.82
CA LEU A 121 16.66 11.44 -1.02
C LEU A 121 17.17 12.77 -1.59
N ALA A 122 18.43 12.81 -2.02
CA ALA A 122 19.01 14.00 -2.64
C ALA A 122 18.37 14.34 -4.00
N ALA A 123 18.01 13.34 -4.80
CA ALA A 123 17.35 13.53 -6.09
C ALA A 123 15.94 14.14 -5.95
N GLU A 124 15.22 13.83 -4.89
CA GLU A 124 13.88 14.35 -4.60
C GLU A 124 13.89 15.61 -3.73
N GLN A 125 15.07 16.18 -3.40
CA GLN A 125 15.23 17.32 -2.50
C GLN A 125 14.56 17.13 -1.12
N ILE A 126 14.51 15.88 -0.64
CA ILE A 126 13.94 15.55 0.66
C ILE A 126 15.04 15.76 1.71
N GLU A 127 14.88 16.78 2.55
CA GLU A 127 15.75 16.97 3.72
C GLU A 127 15.41 15.92 4.79
N VAL A 128 16.41 15.13 5.17
CA VAL A 128 16.32 14.24 6.33
C VAL A 128 16.83 15.02 7.53
N ALA A 129 15.92 15.33 8.44
CA ALA A 129 16.26 15.95 9.74
C ALA A 129 17.01 14.97 10.65
#